data_3c7b15051ae5899b7ee032c8fa856e84
#
_entry.id   3c7b15051ae5899b7ee032c8fa856e84
#
_cell.length_a   1.000
_cell.length_b   1.000
_cell.length_c   1.000
_cell.angle_alpha   90.00
_cell.angle_beta   90.00
_cell.angle_gamma   90.00
#
_symmetry.space_group_name_H-M   'P 1'
#
loop_
_entity.id
_entity.type
_entity.pdbx_description
1 polymer ?
#
loop_
_entity_poly.entity_id
_entity_poly.type
_entity_poly.pdbx_seq_one_letter_code
_entity_poly.pdbx_strand_id
1 'polypeptide(L)'
;MPGLVPNVGFEEFDGLANSPRDHLPGERLLLVYDGSIWVGTTPDALQNLALLGVGATADASNPFSAKLNAALWTAKTMAEGGTGDLFYTMNKEAAGDDLGLTLQTGFVTKALVGLFGSDRFRLAVSADGSTFFDGLSVDNATGIVDQPRLPRFKAYTNYDNYVGVGTWTKIGLNNTDTNDQGAFDAANNHFVAPVDGTYLFGATLLYKVNASTSARMSGRLVLNGTNEIRGSFGEISGAHVSEATALWLQTMVPLTAGNTVELQGYFRVADGYFAADHTSFWGCKVG
;
A
#
# COMPACT_ATOMS: atom_id res chain seq x y z
N MET A 1 -32.57 8.15 -43.18
CA MET A 1 -31.24 8.22 -43.76
C MET A 1 -31.00 9.67 -44.17
N PRO A 2 -30.11 10.42 -43.56
CA PRO A 2 -29.71 11.71 -44.12
C PRO A 2 -28.93 11.40 -45.39
N GLY A 3 -29.27 12.13 -46.46
CA GLY A 3 -28.87 11.83 -47.82
C GLY A 3 -27.36 11.76 -48.00
N LEU A 4 -26.94 10.78 -48.76
CA LEU A 4 -25.72 10.86 -49.53
C LEU A 4 -25.69 12.22 -50.21
N VAL A 5 -24.68 13.02 -49.92
CA VAL A 5 -24.38 14.18 -50.76
C VAL A 5 -24.06 13.60 -52.15
N PRO A 6 -24.88 13.89 -53.15
CA PRO A 6 -24.63 13.32 -54.46
C PRO A 6 -23.40 14.01 -55.03
N ASN A 7 -22.42 13.22 -55.42
CA ASN A 7 -21.34 13.61 -56.30
C ASN A 7 -20.79 15.01 -56.12
N VAL A 8 -20.12 15.25 -55.01
CA VAL A 8 -19.01 16.21 -55.06
C VAL A 8 -17.97 15.46 -55.90
N GLY A 9 -17.89 15.80 -57.17
CA GLY A 9 -16.99 15.14 -58.09
C GLY A 9 -15.59 15.15 -57.55
N PHE A 10 -14.88 14.04 -57.60
CA PHE A 10 -13.47 13.95 -57.26
C PHE A 10 -12.62 14.94 -58.01
N GLU A 11 -13.15 15.63 -59.02
CA GLU A 11 -12.52 16.70 -59.78
C GLU A 11 -12.24 17.98 -58.97
N GLU A 12 -12.96 18.22 -57.89
CA GLU A 12 -12.65 19.35 -56.99
C GLU A 12 -11.46 19.04 -56.04
N PHE A 13 -11.06 17.79 -55.90
CA PHE A 13 -9.89 17.38 -55.12
C PHE A 13 -8.61 17.29 -55.96
N ASP A 14 -8.67 17.54 -57.27
CA ASP A 14 -7.50 17.59 -58.14
C ASP A 14 -6.54 18.75 -57.82
N GLY A 15 -6.88 19.63 -56.88
CA GLY A 15 -5.95 20.59 -56.30
C GLY A 15 -4.89 19.97 -55.37
N LEU A 16 -5.01 18.69 -55.05
CA LEU A 16 -3.94 17.87 -54.46
C LEU A 16 -2.95 17.48 -55.56
N ALA A 17 -2.19 18.48 -56.06
CA ALA A 17 -1.13 18.29 -56.97
C ALA A 17 -0.11 17.33 -56.35
N ASN A 18 -0.18 16.08 -56.77
CA ASN A 18 0.84 15.02 -56.73
C ASN A 18 0.32 13.61 -56.36
N SER A 19 -0.89 13.26 -56.59
CA SER A 19 -1.24 11.86 -56.54
C SER A 19 -2.04 11.41 -57.75
N PRO A 20 -1.37 10.97 -58.81
CA PRO A 20 -2.02 10.18 -59.85
C PRO A 20 -2.20 8.75 -59.35
N ARG A 21 -2.99 8.53 -58.32
CA ARG A 21 -3.43 7.20 -57.95
C ARG A 21 -4.88 7.06 -58.36
N ASP A 22 -5.10 6.25 -59.40
CA ASP A 22 -6.41 5.65 -59.64
C ASP A 22 -6.80 4.85 -58.40
N HIS A 23 -7.81 5.32 -57.69
CA HIS A 23 -8.34 4.59 -56.52
C HIS A 23 -9.02 3.32 -57.01
N LEU A 24 -8.59 2.19 -56.49
CA LEU A 24 -9.19 0.89 -56.85
C LEU A 24 -10.59 0.76 -56.24
N PRO A 25 -11.54 0.12 -56.90
CA PRO A 25 -12.86 -0.13 -56.37
C PRO A 25 -12.76 -0.85 -55.01
N GLY A 26 -13.29 -0.23 -53.94
CA GLY A 26 -13.26 -0.77 -52.56
C GLY A 26 -12.16 -0.20 -51.69
N GLU A 27 -11.27 0.63 -52.21
CA GLU A 27 -10.29 1.35 -51.38
C GLU A 27 -11.01 2.36 -50.49
N ARG A 28 -10.65 2.38 -49.19
CA ARG A 28 -11.16 3.34 -48.22
C ARG A 28 -10.13 4.43 -48.03
N LEU A 29 -10.47 5.65 -48.43
CA LEU A 29 -9.67 6.82 -48.20
C LEU A 29 -10.10 7.45 -46.86
N LEU A 30 -9.15 7.64 -45.92
CA LEU A 30 -9.37 8.47 -44.76
C LEU A 30 -9.03 9.92 -45.09
N LEU A 31 -10.04 10.77 -45.06
CA LEU A 31 -9.86 12.23 -45.20
C LEU A 31 -9.86 12.87 -43.82
N VAL A 32 -8.84 13.63 -43.52
CA VAL A 32 -8.72 14.42 -42.32
C VAL A 32 -8.77 15.88 -42.67
N TYR A 33 -9.69 16.64 -42.05
CA TYR A 33 -9.77 18.10 -42.21
C TYR A 33 -8.80 18.75 -41.24
N ASP A 34 -7.83 19.51 -41.72
CA ASP A 34 -6.80 20.18 -40.90
C ASP A 34 -7.22 21.60 -40.43
N GLY A 35 -8.43 22.00 -40.73
CA GLY A 35 -8.97 23.32 -40.47
C GLY A 35 -9.02 24.23 -41.69
N SER A 36 -8.39 23.83 -42.81
CA SER A 36 -8.33 24.56 -44.06
C SER A 36 -8.71 23.70 -45.25
N ILE A 37 -8.15 22.50 -45.33
CA ILE A 37 -8.36 21.60 -46.44
C ILE A 37 -8.59 20.16 -45.94
N TRP A 38 -9.19 19.33 -46.78
CA TRP A 38 -9.24 17.87 -46.56
C TRP A 38 -7.96 17.23 -47.06
N VAL A 39 -7.22 16.58 -46.21
CA VAL A 39 -5.98 15.88 -46.54
C VAL A 39 -6.26 14.39 -46.61
N GLY A 40 -6.00 13.79 -47.76
CA GLY A 40 -5.99 12.34 -47.90
C GLY A 40 -4.80 11.77 -47.15
N THR A 41 -5.06 10.94 -46.15
CA THR A 41 -3.98 10.21 -45.46
C THR A 41 -4.07 8.74 -45.85
N THR A 42 -2.94 8.13 -46.14
CA THR A 42 -2.88 6.68 -46.22
C THR A 42 -3.11 6.13 -44.80
N PRO A 43 -3.88 5.03 -44.64
CA PRO A 43 -4.15 4.45 -43.31
C PRO A 43 -2.90 4.12 -42.49
N ASP A 44 -1.73 4.15 -43.12
CA ASP A 44 -0.46 3.70 -42.52
C ASP A 44 0.23 4.74 -41.65
N ALA A 45 -0.22 6.01 -41.62
CA ALA A 45 0.42 7.07 -40.84
C ALA A 45 -0.55 8.14 -40.36
N LEU A 46 -1.21 7.89 -39.24
CA LEU A 46 -1.89 8.94 -38.46
C LEU A 46 -0.88 9.60 -37.52
N GLN A 47 -0.40 10.79 -37.87
CA GLN A 47 0.62 11.52 -37.10
C GLN A 47 0.10 12.93 -36.79
N ASN A 48 0.61 13.48 -35.67
CA ASN A 48 0.35 14.86 -35.24
C ASN A 48 -1.16 15.19 -35.10
N LEU A 49 -1.97 14.21 -34.69
CA LEU A 49 -3.37 14.47 -34.39
C LEU A 49 -3.46 15.28 -33.08
N ALA A 50 -4.11 16.44 -33.11
CA ALA A 50 -4.35 17.24 -31.92
C ALA A 50 -5.34 16.53 -30.96
N LEU A 51 -6.32 15.82 -31.52
CA LEU A 51 -7.35 15.11 -30.77
C LEU A 51 -7.63 13.76 -31.41
N LEU A 52 -7.70 12.69 -30.61
CA LEU A 52 -8.13 11.35 -31.07
C LEU A 52 -9.18 10.78 -30.11
N GLY A 53 -10.39 10.60 -30.60
CA GLY A 53 -11.49 9.97 -29.88
C GLY A 53 -11.85 8.61 -30.46
N VAL A 54 -11.90 7.58 -29.63
CA VAL A 54 -12.33 6.22 -30.00
C VAL A 54 -13.59 5.88 -29.20
N GLY A 55 -14.76 5.97 -29.83
CA GLY A 55 -16.05 5.79 -29.15
C GLY A 55 -16.38 6.88 -28.13
N ALA A 56 -15.61 7.97 -28.11
CA ALA A 56 -15.79 9.14 -27.27
C ALA A 56 -15.30 10.38 -28.03
N THR A 57 -15.72 11.56 -27.59
CA THR A 57 -15.20 12.84 -28.09
C THR A 57 -13.97 13.21 -27.26
N ALA A 58 -12.83 13.43 -27.90
CA ALA A 58 -11.62 13.97 -27.28
C ALA A 58 -11.72 15.49 -27.14
N ASP A 59 -11.04 16.06 -26.16
CA ASP A 59 -10.96 17.51 -25.89
C ASP A 59 -9.53 17.92 -25.49
N ALA A 60 -9.34 19.21 -25.23
CA ALA A 60 -8.03 19.75 -24.88
C ALA A 60 -7.47 19.20 -23.55
N SER A 61 -8.33 18.77 -22.63
CA SER A 61 -7.92 18.16 -21.34
C SER A 61 -7.61 16.68 -21.50
N ASN A 62 -8.28 16.02 -22.46
CA ASN A 62 -8.11 14.60 -22.77
C ASN A 62 -7.92 14.43 -24.28
N PRO A 63 -6.73 14.78 -24.82
CA PRO A 63 -6.48 14.76 -26.27
C PRO A 63 -6.61 13.37 -26.90
N PHE A 64 -6.34 12.32 -26.12
CA PHE A 64 -6.67 10.95 -26.48
C PHE A 64 -7.77 10.44 -25.54
N SER A 65 -8.94 10.16 -26.07
CA SER A 65 -10.09 9.64 -25.32
C SER A 65 -10.59 8.35 -25.95
N ALA A 66 -10.77 7.32 -25.12
CA ALA A 66 -11.34 6.06 -25.56
C ALA A 66 -12.47 5.61 -24.63
N LYS A 67 -13.65 5.26 -25.19
CA LYS A 67 -14.76 4.66 -24.46
C LYS A 67 -14.97 3.24 -24.98
N LEU A 68 -14.37 2.30 -24.29
CA LEU A 68 -14.24 0.90 -24.72
C LEU A 68 -14.58 -0.03 -23.56
N ASN A 69 -15.02 -1.25 -23.89
CA ASN A 69 -15.13 -2.34 -22.92
C ASN A 69 -13.82 -3.15 -22.83
N ALA A 70 -12.97 -3.09 -23.85
CA ALA A 70 -11.68 -3.78 -23.89
C ALA A 70 -10.71 -3.02 -24.81
N ALA A 71 -9.42 -3.05 -24.46
CA ALA A 71 -8.33 -2.62 -25.32
C ALA A 71 -7.22 -3.67 -25.28
N LEU A 72 -6.63 -3.97 -26.44
CA LEU A 72 -5.54 -4.94 -26.57
C LEU A 72 -4.31 -4.24 -27.12
N TRP A 73 -3.20 -4.36 -26.41
CA TRP A 73 -1.87 -4.06 -26.87
C TRP A 73 -1.10 -5.37 -26.98
N THR A 74 -0.49 -5.66 -28.11
CA THR A 74 0.28 -6.88 -28.33
C THR A 74 1.59 -6.57 -29.03
N ALA A 75 2.64 -7.29 -28.66
CA ALA A 75 3.94 -7.13 -29.29
C ALA A 75 3.88 -7.59 -30.75
N LYS A 76 4.58 -6.88 -31.63
CA LYS A 76 4.90 -7.35 -32.98
C LYS A 76 5.92 -8.47 -32.87
N THR A 77 5.58 -9.64 -33.39
CA THR A 77 6.43 -10.84 -33.33
C THR A 77 7.71 -10.70 -34.17
N MET A 78 8.71 -11.51 -33.88
CA MET A 78 9.92 -11.59 -34.72
C MET A 78 9.62 -11.97 -36.16
N ALA A 79 8.63 -12.85 -36.40
CA ALA A 79 8.18 -13.26 -37.71
C ALA A 79 7.56 -12.08 -38.49
N GLU A 80 7.01 -11.11 -37.81
CA GLU A 80 6.43 -9.88 -38.37
C GLU A 80 7.45 -8.74 -38.44
N GLY A 81 8.74 -9.01 -38.11
CA GLY A 81 9.83 -8.03 -38.10
C GLY A 81 9.84 -7.15 -36.86
N GLY A 82 9.20 -7.56 -35.76
CA GLY A 82 9.29 -6.93 -34.45
C GLY A 82 10.36 -7.56 -33.58
N THR A 83 10.50 -7.08 -32.34
CA THR A 83 11.43 -7.61 -31.32
C THR A 83 10.78 -8.67 -30.43
N GLY A 84 9.45 -8.76 -30.42
CA GLY A 84 8.69 -9.56 -29.46
C GLY A 84 8.45 -8.84 -28.12
N ASP A 85 9.10 -7.70 -27.87
CA ASP A 85 8.91 -6.91 -26.66
C ASP A 85 7.78 -5.90 -26.83
N LEU A 86 7.09 -5.56 -25.73
CA LEU A 86 6.10 -4.51 -25.68
C LEU A 86 6.36 -3.60 -24.48
N PHE A 87 6.61 -2.33 -24.74
CA PHE A 87 6.78 -1.30 -23.72
C PHE A 87 5.66 -0.26 -23.81
N TYR A 88 5.05 0.05 -22.68
CA TYR A 88 4.16 1.21 -22.54
C TYR A 88 4.91 2.30 -21.77
N THR A 89 5.56 3.20 -22.51
CA THR A 89 6.43 4.22 -21.92
C THR A 89 5.66 5.49 -21.66
N MET A 90 5.66 5.94 -20.41
CA MET A 90 5.18 7.24 -19.98
C MET A 90 6.35 8.04 -19.41
N ASN A 91 6.37 9.36 -19.66
CA ASN A 91 7.44 10.24 -19.20
C ASN A 91 6.84 11.50 -18.58
N LYS A 92 7.37 11.95 -17.44
CA LYS A 92 7.09 13.23 -16.82
C LYS A 92 8.26 14.20 -17.01
N GLU A 93 8.04 15.49 -16.86
CA GLU A 93 9.05 16.52 -17.10
C GLU A 93 10.11 16.55 -15.96
N ALA A 94 9.65 16.57 -14.71
CA ALA A 94 10.50 16.68 -13.54
C ALA A 94 10.13 15.69 -12.42
N ALA A 95 11.06 15.45 -11.49
CA ALA A 95 10.87 14.53 -10.39
C ALA A 95 9.64 14.86 -9.50
N GLY A 96 9.34 16.16 -9.34
CA GLY A 96 8.21 16.63 -8.55
C GLY A 96 6.84 16.48 -9.20
N ASP A 97 6.78 16.17 -10.50
CA ASP A 97 5.54 16.00 -11.23
C ASP A 97 4.93 14.60 -11.00
N ASP A 98 3.70 14.43 -11.44
CA ASP A 98 2.98 13.18 -11.31
C ASP A 98 2.99 12.37 -12.61
N LEU A 99 3.18 11.07 -12.49
CA LEU A 99 3.12 10.11 -13.60
C LEU A 99 2.48 8.81 -13.12
N GLY A 100 1.36 8.42 -13.68
CA GLY A 100 0.75 7.16 -13.27
C GLY A 100 -0.64 6.88 -13.81
N LEU A 101 -1.19 5.80 -13.31
CA LEU A 101 -2.55 5.37 -13.60
C LEU A 101 -3.47 5.78 -12.45
N THR A 102 -4.61 6.37 -12.79
CA THR A 102 -5.71 6.63 -11.86
C THR A 102 -6.82 5.61 -12.12
N LEU A 103 -7.18 4.85 -11.09
CA LEU A 103 -8.28 3.89 -11.15
C LEU A 103 -9.50 4.50 -10.47
N GLN A 104 -10.61 4.60 -11.20
CA GLN A 104 -11.78 5.36 -10.76
C GLN A 104 -13.06 4.51 -10.75
N THR A 105 -13.98 4.89 -9.87
CA THR A 105 -15.38 4.44 -9.89
C THR A 105 -16.26 5.69 -9.92
N GLY A 106 -17.09 5.83 -10.96
CA GLY A 106 -17.95 7.00 -11.14
C GLY A 106 -17.16 8.34 -11.17
N PHE A 107 -15.97 8.34 -11.78
CA PHE A 107 -15.03 9.48 -11.83
C PHE A 107 -14.43 9.89 -10.48
N VAL A 108 -14.60 9.08 -9.43
CA VAL A 108 -13.91 9.26 -8.14
C VAL A 108 -12.69 8.34 -8.11
N THR A 109 -11.50 8.92 -7.96
CA THR A 109 -10.24 8.15 -7.93
C THR A 109 -10.19 7.28 -6.67
N LYS A 110 -10.02 5.97 -6.86
CA LYS A 110 -9.96 4.97 -5.78
C LYS A 110 -8.56 4.43 -5.55
N ALA A 111 -7.73 4.42 -6.60
CA ALA A 111 -6.34 4.04 -6.47
C ALA A 111 -5.45 4.82 -7.46
N LEU A 112 -4.21 4.99 -7.05
CA LEU A 112 -3.11 5.58 -7.82
C LEU A 112 -1.97 4.57 -7.89
N VAL A 113 -1.40 4.38 -9.09
CA VAL A 113 -0.23 3.51 -9.31
C VAL A 113 0.76 4.28 -10.17
N GLY A 114 1.93 4.59 -9.65
CA GLY A 114 2.94 5.34 -10.41
C GLY A 114 3.92 6.13 -9.54
N LEU A 115 4.41 7.24 -10.08
CA LEU A 115 5.38 8.16 -9.48
C LEU A 115 4.65 9.49 -9.19
N PHE A 116 4.31 9.75 -7.94
CA PHE A 116 3.52 10.93 -7.55
C PHE A 116 4.31 11.82 -6.60
N GLY A 117 4.52 13.07 -6.99
CA GLY A 117 5.26 14.07 -6.22
C GLY A 117 6.75 13.75 -6.00
N SER A 118 7.25 12.67 -6.58
CA SER A 118 8.64 12.20 -6.50
C SER A 118 8.86 11.09 -7.52
N ASP A 119 10.11 10.59 -7.62
CA ASP A 119 10.43 9.41 -8.44
C ASP A 119 10.24 8.07 -7.69
N ARG A 120 9.72 8.11 -6.48
CA ARG A 120 9.38 6.91 -5.72
C ARG A 120 8.13 6.25 -6.30
N PHE A 121 8.21 4.96 -6.64
CA PHE A 121 7.03 4.20 -7.05
C PHE A 121 6.07 4.04 -5.88
N ARG A 122 4.78 4.28 -6.11
CA ARG A 122 3.73 4.23 -5.09
C ARG A 122 2.48 3.52 -5.60
N LEU A 123 1.86 2.75 -4.70
CA LEU A 123 0.48 2.31 -4.79
C LEU A 123 -0.28 2.94 -3.64
N ALA A 124 -1.20 3.84 -3.96
CA ALA A 124 -2.02 4.54 -2.97
C ALA A 124 -3.50 4.29 -3.21
N VAL A 125 -4.29 4.29 -2.15
CA VAL A 125 -5.73 4.06 -2.21
C VAL A 125 -6.48 5.18 -1.49
N SER A 126 -7.75 5.40 -1.91
CA SER A 126 -8.62 6.41 -1.33
C SER A 126 -10.07 5.92 -1.25
N ALA A 127 -10.74 6.22 -0.15
CA ALA A 127 -12.17 6.00 0.00
C ALA A 127 -13.00 7.11 -0.66
N ASP A 128 -12.52 8.35 -0.60
CA ASP A 128 -13.24 9.58 -1.00
C ASP A 128 -12.74 10.23 -2.30
N GLY A 129 -11.56 9.82 -2.80
CA GLY A 129 -10.92 10.39 -4.00
C GLY A 129 -10.09 11.64 -3.73
N SER A 130 -9.95 12.05 -2.48
CA SER A 130 -9.19 13.23 -2.04
C SER A 130 -8.09 12.91 -1.05
N THR A 131 -8.37 12.02 -0.10
CA THR A 131 -7.40 11.57 0.91
C THR A 131 -6.79 10.23 0.48
N PHE A 132 -5.50 10.21 0.20
CA PHE A 132 -4.79 9.02 -0.26
C PHE A 132 -3.85 8.46 0.80
N PHE A 133 -3.80 7.14 0.88
CA PHE A 133 -2.94 6.40 1.78
C PHE A 133 -2.05 5.45 0.99
N ASP A 134 -0.74 5.59 1.17
CA ASP A 134 0.24 4.68 0.56
C ASP A 134 0.14 3.30 1.20
N GLY A 135 -0.36 2.32 0.45
CA GLY A 135 -0.32 0.92 0.85
C GLY A 135 1.06 0.30 0.64
N LEU A 136 1.76 0.78 -0.40
CA LEU A 136 3.10 0.35 -0.77
C LEU A 136 3.88 1.52 -1.39
N SER A 137 5.15 1.65 -1.04
CA SER A 137 6.09 2.50 -1.75
C SER A 137 7.44 1.81 -1.93
N VAL A 138 8.13 2.11 -3.04
CA VAL A 138 9.45 1.57 -3.34
C VAL A 138 10.43 2.72 -3.52
N ASP A 139 11.51 2.68 -2.76
CA ASP A 139 12.59 3.64 -2.90
C ASP A 139 13.34 3.39 -4.21
N ASN A 140 13.43 4.42 -5.07
CA ASN A 140 14.02 4.28 -6.40
C ASN A 140 15.55 4.16 -6.41
N ALA A 141 16.24 4.54 -5.33
CA ALA A 141 17.68 4.42 -5.21
C ALA A 141 18.13 3.05 -4.68
N THR A 142 17.35 2.46 -3.78
CA THR A 142 17.70 1.24 -3.07
C THR A 142 16.86 0.03 -3.42
N GLY A 143 15.66 0.24 -4.01
CA GLY A 143 14.67 -0.80 -4.24
C GLY A 143 13.97 -1.31 -2.96
N ILE A 144 14.21 -0.66 -1.83
CA ILE A 144 13.57 -1.05 -0.56
C ILE A 144 12.07 -0.76 -0.64
N VAL A 145 11.27 -1.76 -0.26
CA VAL A 145 9.82 -1.68 -0.21
C VAL A 145 9.38 -1.29 1.20
N ASP A 146 8.60 -0.22 1.29
CA ASP A 146 7.93 0.20 2.51
C ASP A 146 6.44 -0.11 2.44
N GLN A 147 5.88 -0.54 3.58
CA GLN A 147 4.45 -0.66 3.82
C GLN A 147 4.07 0.30 4.97
N PRO A 148 3.90 1.60 4.69
CA PRO A 148 3.77 2.62 5.74
C PRO A 148 2.47 2.52 6.54
N ARG A 149 1.53 1.67 6.09
CA ARG A 149 0.26 1.42 6.76
C ARG A 149 0.20 0.08 7.50
N LEU A 150 1.31 -0.64 7.58
CA LEU A 150 1.37 -1.86 8.37
C LEU A 150 1.34 -1.51 9.86
N PRO A 151 0.33 -1.97 10.65
CA PRO A 151 0.31 -1.73 12.08
C PRO A 151 1.49 -2.41 12.77
N ARG A 152 2.31 -1.65 13.48
CA ARG A 152 3.44 -2.14 14.29
C ARG A 152 3.69 -1.20 15.45
N PHE A 153 4.15 -1.78 16.55
CA PHE A 153 4.50 -1.02 17.73
C PHE A 153 5.63 -1.70 18.50
N LYS A 154 6.32 -0.91 19.29
CA LYS A 154 7.18 -1.35 20.38
C LYS A 154 6.96 -0.42 21.55
N ALA A 155 6.38 -0.96 22.62
CA ALA A 155 6.10 -0.26 23.87
C ALA A 155 7.04 -0.73 24.97
N TYR A 156 7.33 0.14 25.91
CA TYR A 156 8.17 -0.14 27.07
C TYR A 156 7.67 0.64 28.29
N THR A 157 8.21 0.29 29.45
CA THR A 157 7.95 0.99 30.71
C THR A 157 9.16 1.83 31.10
N ASN A 158 8.97 3.06 31.56
CA ASN A 158 10.03 3.91 32.10
C ASN A 158 10.04 3.94 33.64
N TYR A 159 9.33 3.04 34.28
CA TYR A 159 9.31 2.82 35.70
C TYR A 159 9.27 1.33 36.04
N ASP A 160 9.70 0.99 37.27
CA ASP A 160 9.64 -0.38 37.73
C ASP A 160 8.21 -0.80 38.06
N ASN A 161 7.71 -1.83 37.41
CA ASN A 161 6.37 -2.34 37.60
C ASN A 161 6.32 -3.32 38.78
N TYR A 162 5.70 -2.93 39.87
CA TYR A 162 5.43 -3.81 41.01
C TYR A 162 4.35 -4.82 40.68
N VAL A 163 4.59 -6.08 41.03
CA VAL A 163 3.64 -7.16 40.89
C VAL A 163 3.59 -7.96 42.19
N GLY A 164 2.41 -8.01 42.81
CA GLY A 164 2.18 -8.74 44.05
C GLY A 164 2.19 -10.25 43.82
N VAL A 165 2.54 -10.98 44.88
CA VAL A 165 2.53 -12.45 44.85
C VAL A 165 1.12 -12.99 44.59
N GLY A 166 1.03 -13.98 43.72
CA GLY A 166 -0.22 -14.72 43.49
C GLY A 166 -1.27 -14.00 42.63
N THR A 167 -0.91 -12.85 42.03
CA THR A 167 -1.87 -12.05 41.24
C THR A 167 -1.32 -11.71 39.88
N TRP A 168 -2.06 -12.06 38.82
CA TRP A 168 -1.78 -11.59 37.47
C TRP A 168 -1.99 -10.07 37.40
N THR A 169 -0.97 -9.35 37.01
CA THR A 169 -0.99 -7.90 36.96
C THR A 169 -0.65 -7.43 35.55
N LYS A 170 -1.46 -6.53 34.99
CA LYS A 170 -1.14 -5.84 33.73
C LYS A 170 0.13 -5.01 33.92
N ILE A 171 1.07 -5.14 32.98
CA ILE A 171 2.30 -4.36 32.98
C ILE A 171 2.01 -2.96 32.42
N GLY A 172 2.39 -1.95 33.15
CA GLY A 172 2.27 -0.56 32.75
C GLY A 172 3.34 -0.19 31.72
N LEU A 173 2.98 -0.22 30.45
CA LEU A 173 3.83 0.14 29.32
C LEU A 173 3.43 1.53 28.84
N ASN A 174 4.05 2.57 29.36
CA ASN A 174 3.60 3.96 29.21
C ASN A 174 4.35 4.75 28.12
N ASN A 175 5.28 4.13 27.42
CA ASN A 175 6.04 4.73 26.33
C ASN A 175 6.09 3.83 25.11
N THR A 176 6.38 4.41 23.94
CA THR A 176 6.58 3.68 22.68
C THR A 176 7.82 4.19 21.97
N ASP A 177 8.64 3.27 21.44
CA ASP A 177 9.70 3.58 20.46
C ASP A 177 9.12 3.72 19.05
N THR A 178 8.10 2.89 18.75
CA THR A 178 7.37 2.85 17.48
C THR A 178 5.90 2.63 17.78
N ASN A 179 5.02 3.36 17.11
CA ASN A 179 3.57 3.20 17.25
C ASN A 179 2.86 3.57 15.94
N ASP A 180 3.06 2.75 14.91
CA ASP A 180 2.45 2.97 13.60
C ASP A 180 0.94 2.73 13.66
N GLN A 181 0.18 3.61 13.04
CA GLN A 181 -1.28 3.62 13.05
C GLN A 181 -1.92 3.83 14.44
N GLY A 182 -1.15 4.26 15.45
CA GLY A 182 -1.66 4.41 16.81
C GLY A 182 -2.11 3.09 17.43
N ALA A 183 -1.51 1.97 17.00
CA ALA A 183 -1.96 0.63 17.37
C ALA A 183 -1.73 0.28 18.85
N PHE A 184 -0.83 0.99 19.54
CA PHE A 184 -0.62 0.83 20.98
C PHE A 184 -1.21 2.02 21.74
N ASP A 185 -2.13 1.73 22.66
CA ASP A 185 -2.71 2.68 23.59
C ASP A 185 -1.91 2.69 24.91
N ALA A 186 -1.00 3.64 25.02
CA ALA A 186 -0.14 3.78 26.20
C ALA A 186 -0.91 4.22 27.46
N ALA A 187 -2.05 4.89 27.32
CA ALA A 187 -2.87 5.28 28.47
C ALA A 187 -3.56 4.06 29.10
N ASN A 188 -3.91 3.09 28.30
CA ASN A 188 -4.55 1.84 28.74
C ASN A 188 -3.56 0.64 28.76
N ASN A 189 -2.30 0.84 28.36
CA ASN A 189 -1.24 -0.18 28.38
C ASN A 189 -1.62 -1.45 27.61
N HIS A 190 -2.15 -1.30 26.40
CA HIS A 190 -2.48 -2.43 25.53
C HIS A 190 -2.37 -2.07 24.05
N PHE A 191 -2.18 -3.09 23.23
CA PHE A 191 -2.36 -3.01 21.79
C PHE A 191 -3.84 -3.02 21.45
N VAL A 192 -4.25 -2.28 20.41
CA VAL A 192 -5.59 -2.31 19.82
C VAL A 192 -5.46 -2.65 18.35
N ALA A 193 -6.06 -3.75 17.90
CA ALA A 193 -6.02 -4.15 16.50
C ALA A 193 -6.77 -3.12 15.62
N PRO A 194 -6.10 -2.39 14.73
CA PRO A 194 -6.78 -1.39 13.89
C PRO A 194 -7.58 -2.03 12.75
N VAL A 195 -7.25 -3.24 12.35
CA VAL A 195 -7.93 -4.01 11.29
C VAL A 195 -7.90 -5.50 11.61
N ASP A 196 -8.76 -6.27 10.96
CA ASP A 196 -8.72 -7.73 11.02
C ASP A 196 -7.40 -8.25 10.46
N GLY A 197 -6.91 -9.36 11.02
CA GLY A 197 -5.71 -10.02 10.51
C GLY A 197 -4.98 -10.86 11.53
N THR A 198 -3.87 -11.45 11.11
CA THR A 198 -2.96 -12.19 11.97
C THR A 198 -1.84 -11.27 12.44
N TYR A 199 -1.59 -11.29 13.74
CA TYR A 199 -0.58 -10.47 14.39
C TYR A 199 0.47 -11.33 15.07
N LEU A 200 1.71 -10.92 14.95
CA LEU A 200 2.85 -11.45 15.70
C LEU A 200 3.13 -10.51 16.86
N PHE A 201 3.23 -11.07 18.06
CA PHE A 201 3.60 -10.37 19.28
C PHE A 201 4.82 -10.98 19.93
N GLY A 202 5.59 -10.12 20.59
CA GLY A 202 6.68 -10.54 21.46
C GLY A 202 6.80 -9.60 22.66
N ALA A 203 7.27 -10.14 23.77
CA ALA A 203 7.49 -9.36 24.99
C ALA A 203 8.75 -9.82 25.71
N THR A 204 9.34 -8.89 26.46
CA THR A 204 10.41 -9.14 27.42
C THR A 204 9.95 -8.65 28.78
N LEU A 205 9.95 -9.54 29.76
CA LEU A 205 9.77 -9.23 31.18
C LEU A 205 11.12 -9.36 31.87
N LEU A 206 11.74 -8.27 32.27
CA LEU A 206 13.00 -8.30 32.99
C LEU A 206 12.76 -8.13 34.49
N TYR A 207 13.11 -9.17 35.25
CA TYR A 207 13.07 -9.10 36.71
C TYR A 207 14.08 -8.07 37.21
N LYS A 208 13.62 -7.13 38.03
CA LYS A 208 14.51 -6.22 38.73
C LYS A 208 15.11 -6.89 39.94
N VAL A 209 16.42 -6.91 40.01
CA VAL A 209 17.17 -7.44 41.16
C VAL A 209 16.71 -6.76 42.44
N ASN A 210 16.33 -7.57 43.42
CA ASN A 210 15.97 -7.15 44.77
C ASN A 210 16.43 -8.18 45.82
N ALA A 211 16.08 -8.02 47.05
CA ALA A 211 16.50 -8.92 48.15
C ALA A 211 15.80 -10.31 48.15
N SER A 212 14.82 -10.51 47.29
CA SER A 212 14.11 -11.79 47.18
C SER A 212 14.85 -12.76 46.26
N THR A 213 15.24 -13.92 46.81
CA THR A 213 15.91 -15.00 46.07
C THR A 213 14.94 -16.06 45.55
N SER A 214 13.68 -15.95 45.91
CA SER A 214 12.69 -17.02 45.69
C SER A 214 11.60 -16.63 44.71
N ALA A 215 11.67 -15.45 44.11
CA ALA A 215 10.66 -15.00 43.16
C ALA A 215 10.71 -15.88 41.90
N ARG A 216 9.59 -16.51 41.60
CA ARG A 216 9.36 -17.23 40.36
C ARG A 216 8.42 -16.42 39.50
N MET A 217 8.91 -15.91 38.38
CA MET A 217 8.13 -15.05 37.54
C MET A 217 7.49 -15.80 36.37
N SER A 218 6.28 -15.37 36.05
CA SER A 218 5.55 -15.82 34.87
C SER A 218 5.07 -14.61 34.07
N GLY A 219 4.84 -14.82 32.80
CA GLY A 219 4.30 -13.83 31.89
C GLY A 219 3.31 -14.45 30.90
N ARG A 220 2.37 -13.65 30.42
CA ARG A 220 1.43 -14.04 29.38
C ARG A 220 0.93 -12.83 28.60
N LEU A 221 0.36 -13.10 27.42
CA LEU A 221 -0.44 -12.12 26.67
C LEU A 221 -1.92 -12.47 26.83
N VAL A 222 -2.74 -11.43 27.00
CA VAL A 222 -4.17 -11.59 27.27
C VAL A 222 -4.98 -10.80 26.24
N LEU A 223 -5.91 -11.51 25.61
CA LEU A 223 -6.88 -10.96 24.67
C LEU A 223 -8.07 -10.38 25.43
N ASN A 224 -8.42 -9.12 25.12
CA ASN A 224 -9.59 -8.41 25.66
C ASN A 224 -9.67 -8.44 27.20
N GLY A 225 -8.50 -8.39 27.86
CA GLY A 225 -8.39 -8.33 29.31
C GLY A 225 -8.73 -9.61 30.08
N THR A 226 -9.20 -10.67 29.41
CA THR A 226 -9.73 -11.86 30.08
C THR A 226 -9.17 -13.19 29.57
N ASN A 227 -8.91 -13.32 28.29
CA ASN A 227 -8.57 -14.59 27.67
C ASN A 227 -7.07 -14.70 27.43
N GLU A 228 -6.39 -15.63 28.07
CA GLU A 228 -4.99 -15.93 27.78
C GLU A 228 -4.83 -16.36 26.32
N ILE A 229 -3.91 -15.73 25.60
CA ILE A 229 -3.56 -16.11 24.23
C ILE A 229 -2.75 -17.40 24.27
N ARG A 230 -3.25 -18.46 23.64
CA ARG A 230 -2.59 -19.75 23.63
C ARG A 230 -1.17 -19.64 23.09
N GLY A 231 -0.21 -20.25 23.80
CA GLY A 231 1.21 -20.23 23.44
C GLY A 231 1.96 -18.97 23.84
N SER A 232 1.31 -18.03 24.56
CA SER A 232 1.96 -16.82 25.08
C SER A 232 2.41 -16.92 26.53
N PHE A 233 2.11 -18.00 27.21
CA PHE A 233 2.53 -18.21 28.60
C PHE A 233 3.98 -18.64 28.68
N GLY A 234 4.72 -18.07 29.63
CA GLY A 234 6.05 -18.49 30.02
C GLY A 234 6.25 -18.38 31.53
N GLU A 235 7.08 -19.23 32.08
CA GLU A 235 7.49 -19.18 33.48
C GLU A 235 8.98 -19.47 33.59
N ILE A 236 9.68 -18.74 34.46
CA ILE A 236 11.07 -19.00 34.78
C ILE A 236 11.24 -19.05 36.30
N SER A 237 11.96 -20.05 36.78
CA SER A 237 12.30 -20.22 38.19
C SER A 237 13.65 -19.59 38.48
N GLY A 238 13.72 -18.68 39.43
CA GLY A 238 14.97 -18.14 39.91
C GLY A 238 15.22 -16.71 39.53
N ALA A 239 14.60 -15.82 40.28
CA ALA A 239 15.14 -14.50 40.44
C ALA A 239 16.37 -14.58 41.33
N HIS A 240 17.43 -13.91 40.93
CA HIS A 240 18.70 -13.91 41.65
C HIS A 240 18.91 -12.53 42.32
N VAL A 241 19.42 -12.50 43.53
CA VAL A 241 19.64 -11.25 44.28
C VAL A 241 20.66 -10.30 43.63
N SER A 242 21.50 -10.82 42.75
CA SER A 242 22.57 -10.08 42.08
C SER A 242 22.53 -10.13 40.56
N GLU A 243 21.56 -10.84 39.95
CA GLU A 243 21.51 -11.03 38.51
C GLU A 243 20.12 -10.76 37.97
N ALA A 244 20.05 -9.95 36.94
CA ALA A 244 18.82 -9.73 36.19
C ALA A 244 18.40 -11.03 35.43
N THR A 245 17.11 -11.33 35.47
CA THR A 245 16.55 -12.51 34.82
C THR A 245 15.46 -12.09 33.85
N ALA A 246 15.58 -12.48 32.58
CA ALA A 246 14.63 -12.14 31.54
C ALA A 246 13.74 -13.32 31.18
N LEU A 247 12.45 -13.08 31.03
CA LEU A 247 11.48 -13.98 30.42
C LEU A 247 11.01 -13.41 29.08
N TRP A 248 11.13 -14.19 28.04
CA TRP A 248 10.74 -13.80 26.70
C TRP A 248 9.51 -14.57 26.25
N LEU A 249 8.56 -13.86 25.64
CA LEU A 249 7.31 -14.41 25.13
C LEU A 249 7.21 -14.08 23.66
N GLN A 250 6.64 -15.01 22.88
CA GLN A 250 6.34 -14.77 21.48
C GLN A 250 5.17 -15.64 21.05
N THR A 251 4.21 -15.06 20.30
CA THR A 251 3.08 -15.81 19.75
C THR A 251 2.46 -15.09 18.55
N MET A 252 1.70 -15.84 17.76
CA MET A 252 0.84 -15.29 16.72
C MET A 252 -0.62 -15.53 17.08
N VAL A 253 -1.48 -14.59 16.74
CA VAL A 253 -2.92 -14.68 17.00
C VAL A 253 -3.72 -13.96 15.92
N PRO A 254 -4.83 -14.55 15.43
CA PRO A 254 -5.81 -13.83 14.61
C PRO A 254 -6.62 -12.89 15.51
N LEU A 255 -6.78 -11.65 15.06
CA LEU A 255 -7.56 -10.62 15.75
C LEU A 255 -8.56 -10.01 14.78
N THR A 256 -9.69 -9.55 15.33
CA THR A 256 -10.62 -8.64 14.66
C THR A 256 -10.33 -7.20 15.08
N ALA A 257 -10.68 -6.23 14.23
CA ALA A 257 -10.56 -4.81 14.56
C ALA A 257 -11.20 -4.50 15.91
N GLY A 258 -10.49 -3.73 16.75
CA GLY A 258 -10.90 -3.41 18.10
C GLY A 258 -10.53 -4.44 19.19
N ASN A 259 -10.05 -5.64 18.83
CA ASN A 259 -9.49 -6.54 19.84
C ASN A 259 -8.26 -5.92 20.50
N THR A 260 -8.13 -6.13 21.81
CA THR A 260 -7.00 -5.64 22.59
C THR A 260 -6.08 -6.78 23.02
N VAL A 261 -4.78 -6.51 23.09
CA VAL A 261 -3.80 -7.45 23.65
C VAL A 261 -2.93 -6.73 24.67
N GLU A 262 -2.85 -7.30 25.86
CA GLU A 262 -2.05 -6.75 26.96
C GLU A 262 -1.04 -7.76 27.47
N LEU A 263 0.10 -7.24 28.00
CA LEU A 263 1.11 -8.01 28.69
C LEU A 263 0.78 -8.08 30.17
N GLN A 264 0.75 -9.28 30.74
CA GLN A 264 0.60 -9.51 32.17
C GLN A 264 1.81 -10.24 32.75
N GLY A 265 2.17 -9.86 33.96
CA GLY A 265 3.19 -10.48 34.77
C GLY A 265 2.62 -11.08 36.04
N TYR A 266 3.35 -12.04 36.63
CA TYR A 266 2.95 -12.74 37.83
C TYR A 266 4.17 -13.21 38.63
N PHE A 267 4.10 -13.14 39.95
CA PHE A 267 5.07 -13.75 40.87
C PHE A 267 4.39 -14.75 41.78
N ARG A 268 5.08 -15.89 42.01
CA ARG A 268 4.48 -17.02 42.74
C ARG A 268 4.86 -17.09 44.20
N VAL A 269 6.13 -16.94 44.55
CA VAL A 269 6.60 -17.22 45.90
C VAL A 269 6.82 -15.94 46.70
N ALA A 270 7.33 -14.92 46.08
CA ALA A 270 7.51 -13.59 46.60
C ALA A 270 7.09 -12.56 45.55
N ASP A 271 6.72 -11.39 45.96
CA ASP A 271 6.48 -10.27 45.06
C ASP A 271 7.77 -9.79 44.36
N GLY A 272 7.63 -8.93 43.40
CA GLY A 272 8.79 -8.40 42.67
C GLY A 272 8.45 -7.22 41.76
N TYR A 273 9.46 -6.81 41.05
CA TYR A 273 9.35 -5.73 40.05
C TYR A 273 9.84 -6.19 38.71
N PHE A 274 9.15 -5.74 37.66
CA PHE A 274 9.68 -5.77 36.30
C PHE A 274 10.36 -4.42 36.02
N ALA A 275 11.60 -4.50 35.54
CA ALA A 275 12.51 -3.35 35.45
C ALA A 275 12.10 -2.34 34.39
N ALA A 276 12.22 -1.07 34.72
CA ALA A 276 12.14 0.06 33.80
C ALA A 276 13.12 -0.11 32.62
N ASP A 277 12.78 0.45 31.46
CA ASP A 277 13.55 0.53 30.22
C ASP A 277 13.93 -0.83 29.56
N HIS A 278 13.73 -1.92 30.29
CA HIS A 278 14.06 -3.27 29.84
C HIS A 278 12.84 -4.19 29.67
N THR A 279 11.72 -3.84 30.28
CA THR A 279 10.45 -4.56 30.07
C THR A 279 9.72 -3.94 28.91
N SER A 280 9.41 -4.74 27.90
CA SER A 280 8.84 -4.26 26.64
C SER A 280 7.84 -5.24 26.05
N PHE A 281 6.97 -4.70 25.20
CA PHE A 281 5.97 -5.45 24.41
C PHE A 281 5.93 -4.86 23.02
N TRP A 282 5.98 -5.72 22.01
CA TRP A 282 5.99 -5.31 20.62
C TRP A 282 5.11 -6.23 19.76
N GLY A 283 4.72 -5.74 18.62
CA GLY A 283 3.97 -6.53 17.67
C GLY A 283 3.81 -5.87 16.32
N CYS A 284 3.44 -6.68 15.34
CA CYS A 284 3.11 -6.23 13.99
C CYS A 284 2.07 -7.14 13.35
N LYS A 285 1.34 -6.60 12.37
CA LYS A 285 0.47 -7.39 11.51
C LYS A 285 1.33 -8.19 10.53
N VAL A 286 1.02 -9.47 10.33
CA VAL A 286 1.76 -10.38 9.44
C VAL A 286 0.87 -11.01 8.36
N GLY A 287 -0.45 -10.94 8.50
CA GLY A 287 -1.38 -11.45 7.51
C GLY A 287 -2.79 -10.89 7.67
#